data_1f3a0ed4dfb16e817232aa831e251199
#
_entry.id   1f3a0ed4dfb16e817232aa831e251199
#
_cell.length_a   1.000
_cell.length_b   1.000
_cell.length_c   1.000
_cell.angle_alpha   90.00
_cell.angle_beta   90.00
_cell.angle_gamma   90.00
#
_symmetry.space_group_name_H-M   'P 1'
#
loop_
_entity.id
_entity.type
_entity.pdbx_description
1 polymer ?
#
loop_
_entity_poly.entity_id
_entity_poly.type
_entity_poly.pdbx_seq_one_letter_code
_entity_poly.pdbx_strand_id
1 'polypeptide(L)'
;MGLGLGLRLGLGGAGVLGPALDPDAAAWFAAVEAAGSVFASGAKTAYDKFIKQLKSDNNFAAFNNGMLLSFAGFTGLPGCFIPITSRGGVLPINVGFVAGHKTPNGLQGNGSAYIDCGIGYLSNQRNNQSAGVFGAGPNTTSNLADIGNAFVITGATAIICRNSDDRVRVASSSTAFSDVVARVAGFRLLNRLASNEYRYLGAETNTVFSTASDGIVTTNMSVFARGGSGETTRMLRMGFWGDALPNPVAFRTACNELMTELGV
;
A
#
# COMPACT_ATOMS: atom_id res chain seq x y z
N MET A 1 52.28 53.59 -12.89
CA MET A 1 51.53 52.57 -13.64
C MET A 1 51.01 51.51 -12.61
N GLY A 2 49.75 51.61 -12.22
CA GLY A 2 49.10 50.65 -11.28
C GLY A 2 48.13 49.86 -12.05
N LEU A 3 48.36 48.53 -12.13
CA LEU A 3 47.44 47.53 -12.68
C LEU A 3 46.45 47.09 -11.59
N GLY A 4 45.22 47.62 -11.66
CA GLY A 4 44.14 47.17 -10.81
C GLY A 4 43.52 45.90 -11.40
N LEU A 5 43.74 44.72 -10.76
CA LEU A 5 43.00 43.50 -11.04
C LEU A 5 41.63 43.60 -10.36
N GLY A 6 40.61 43.91 -11.13
CA GLY A 6 39.22 43.82 -10.70
C GLY A 6 38.74 42.36 -10.68
N LEU A 7 38.71 41.71 -9.52
CA LEU A 7 38.07 40.40 -9.33
C LEU A 7 36.55 40.61 -9.35
N ARG A 8 35.89 40.28 -10.46
CA ARG A 8 34.43 40.17 -10.51
C ARG A 8 34.06 38.80 -9.88
N LEU A 9 33.61 38.82 -8.63
CA LEU A 9 32.84 37.74 -8.07
C LEU A 9 31.50 37.68 -8.82
N GLY A 10 31.40 36.75 -9.76
CA GLY A 10 30.11 36.37 -10.34
C GLY A 10 29.24 35.81 -9.24
N LEU A 11 28.24 36.56 -8.81
CA LEU A 11 27.13 36.04 -8.05
C LEU A 11 26.47 34.96 -8.92
N GLY A 12 26.80 33.69 -8.63
CA GLY A 12 26.15 32.55 -9.21
C GLY A 12 24.65 32.71 -9.04
N GLY A 13 23.92 32.66 -10.15
CA GLY A 13 22.47 32.78 -10.16
C GLY A 13 21.89 31.86 -9.09
N ALA A 14 21.00 32.39 -8.26
CA ALA A 14 20.17 31.60 -7.36
C ALA A 14 19.42 30.59 -8.26
N GLY A 15 19.95 29.38 -8.34
CA GLY A 15 19.22 28.29 -8.96
C GLY A 15 17.86 28.25 -8.28
N VAL A 16 16.80 28.28 -9.06
CA VAL A 16 15.44 28.07 -8.56
C VAL A 16 15.48 26.71 -7.89
N LEU A 17 15.59 26.69 -6.57
CA LEU A 17 15.45 25.45 -5.80
C LEU A 17 14.04 24.93 -6.12
N GLY A 18 13.97 23.78 -6.78
CA GLY A 18 12.69 23.11 -6.98
C GLY A 18 11.96 22.96 -5.64
N PRO A 19 10.65 22.77 -5.65
CA PRO A 19 9.88 22.59 -4.42
C PRO A 19 10.53 21.52 -3.55
N ALA A 20 10.75 21.81 -2.26
CA ALA A 20 11.37 20.89 -1.33
C ALA A 20 10.55 19.58 -1.27
N LEU A 21 11.26 18.45 -1.22
CA LEU A 21 10.64 17.15 -1.01
C LEU A 21 9.93 17.11 0.35
N ASP A 22 8.85 16.36 0.41
CA ASP A 22 8.22 16.00 1.69
C ASP A 22 9.24 15.24 2.57
N PRO A 23 9.37 15.56 3.87
CA PRO A 23 10.34 14.91 4.74
C PRO A 23 10.18 13.37 4.83
N ASP A 24 8.93 12.86 4.86
CA ASP A 24 8.69 11.43 4.91
C ASP A 24 9.03 10.76 3.56
N ALA A 25 8.75 11.43 2.44
CA ALA A 25 9.19 10.98 1.13
C ALA A 25 10.73 10.89 1.05
N ALA A 26 11.43 11.94 1.48
CA ALA A 26 12.90 11.98 1.46
C ALA A 26 13.51 10.88 2.33
N ALA A 27 12.98 10.67 3.54
CA ALA A 27 13.43 9.62 4.44
C ALA A 27 13.20 8.21 3.86
N TRP A 28 12.03 7.97 3.27
CA TRP A 28 11.73 6.71 2.62
C TRP A 28 12.62 6.45 1.41
N PHE A 29 12.87 7.44 0.55
CA PHE A 29 13.78 7.28 -0.60
C PHE A 29 15.18 6.88 -0.14
N ALA A 30 15.71 7.56 0.87
CA ALA A 30 17.03 7.24 1.42
C ALA A 30 17.10 5.80 1.97
N ALA A 31 16.06 5.34 2.67
CA ALA A 31 16.00 3.98 3.21
C ALA A 31 15.91 2.91 2.11
N VAL A 32 15.10 3.12 1.06
CA VAL A 32 14.98 2.22 -0.10
C VAL A 32 16.31 2.11 -0.85
N GLU A 33 17.00 3.24 -1.06
CA GLU A 33 18.32 3.27 -1.73
C GLU A 33 19.40 2.63 -0.86
N ALA A 34 19.40 2.88 0.45
CA ALA A 34 20.32 2.22 1.39
C ALA A 34 20.12 0.69 1.42
N ALA A 35 18.91 0.20 1.16
CA ALA A 35 18.61 -1.23 1.01
C ALA A 35 19.07 -1.81 -0.36
N GLY A 36 19.69 -1.01 -1.23
CA GLY A 36 20.20 -1.43 -2.53
C GLY A 36 19.16 -1.43 -3.66
N SER A 37 18.04 -0.77 -3.49
CA SER A 37 17.03 -0.57 -4.53
C SER A 37 17.23 0.75 -5.26
N VAL A 38 16.82 0.84 -6.54
CA VAL A 38 17.02 2.03 -7.38
C VAL A 38 15.68 2.48 -7.94
N PHE A 39 15.32 3.73 -7.72
CA PHE A 39 14.11 4.32 -8.29
C PHE A 39 14.22 4.52 -9.79
N ALA A 40 13.12 4.23 -10.50
CA ALA A 40 12.98 4.60 -11.91
C ALA A 40 12.96 6.12 -12.08
N SER A 41 13.28 6.59 -13.29
CA SER A 41 13.20 8.02 -13.61
C SER A 41 11.80 8.56 -13.34
N GLY A 42 11.71 9.70 -12.63
CA GLY A 42 10.44 10.34 -12.26
C GLY A 42 9.72 9.73 -11.06
N ALA A 43 10.06 8.50 -10.65
CA ALA A 43 9.34 7.82 -9.58
C ALA A 43 9.41 8.57 -8.23
N LYS A 44 10.55 9.14 -7.87
CA LYS A 44 10.66 9.95 -6.64
C LYS A 44 9.72 11.16 -6.66
N THR A 45 9.58 11.83 -7.79
CA THR A 45 8.66 12.97 -7.96
C THR A 45 7.20 12.51 -7.80
N ALA A 46 6.82 11.38 -8.42
CA ALA A 46 5.49 10.80 -8.30
C ALA A 46 5.15 10.43 -6.85
N TYR A 47 6.08 9.80 -6.14
CA TYR A 47 5.88 9.46 -4.72
C TYR A 47 5.86 10.68 -3.79
N ASP A 48 6.68 11.69 -4.03
CA ASP A 48 6.65 12.94 -3.26
C ASP A 48 5.27 13.62 -3.38
N LYS A 49 4.76 13.72 -4.60
CA LYS A 49 3.41 14.23 -4.87
C LYS A 49 2.34 13.38 -4.16
N PHE A 50 2.42 12.05 -4.26
CA PHE A 50 1.50 11.13 -3.61
C PHE A 50 1.47 11.31 -2.10
N ILE A 51 2.63 11.35 -1.43
CA ILE A 51 2.71 11.52 0.03
C ILE A 51 2.16 12.89 0.45
N LYS A 52 2.48 13.96 -0.26
CA LYS A 52 1.90 15.30 -0.04
C LYS A 52 0.38 15.28 -0.17
N GLN A 53 -0.15 14.60 -1.18
CA GLN A 53 -1.59 14.47 -1.39
C GLN A 53 -2.25 13.70 -0.23
N LEU A 54 -1.66 12.58 0.21
CA LEU A 54 -2.20 11.82 1.35
C LEU A 54 -2.25 12.65 2.63
N LYS A 55 -1.26 13.52 2.87
CA LYS A 55 -1.25 14.44 4.02
C LYS A 55 -2.31 15.51 3.88
N SER A 56 -2.44 16.10 2.71
CA SER A 56 -3.47 17.10 2.40
C SER A 56 -4.89 16.56 2.60
N ASP A 57 -5.13 15.29 2.25
CA ASP A 57 -6.42 14.62 2.38
C ASP A 57 -6.65 14.01 3.77
N ASN A 58 -5.71 14.19 4.71
CA ASN A 58 -5.71 13.60 6.06
C ASN A 58 -5.69 12.06 6.08
N ASN A 59 -5.29 11.41 4.98
CA ASN A 59 -5.23 9.94 4.89
C ASN A 59 -3.90 9.36 5.39
N PHE A 60 -2.79 10.13 5.34
CA PHE A 60 -1.46 9.63 5.68
C PHE A 60 -1.37 9.11 7.13
N ALA A 61 -1.97 9.84 8.06
CA ALA A 61 -1.93 9.52 9.49
C ALA A 61 -2.58 8.16 9.84
N ALA A 62 -3.53 7.68 9.02
CA ALA A 62 -4.17 6.39 9.24
C ALA A 62 -3.18 5.21 9.21
N PHE A 63 -2.10 5.34 8.46
CA PHE A 63 -1.07 4.30 8.34
C PHE A 63 -0.04 4.31 9.48
N ASN A 64 -0.01 5.33 10.33
CA ASN A 64 0.83 5.37 11.53
C ASN A 64 0.44 4.30 12.56
N ASN A 65 -0.79 3.79 12.48
CA ASN A 65 -1.28 2.65 13.27
C ASN A 65 -1.33 1.34 12.46
N GLY A 66 -0.69 1.31 11.32
CA GLY A 66 -0.62 0.19 10.39
C GLY A 66 0.66 0.20 9.58
N MET A 67 0.53 0.10 8.25
CA MET A 67 1.65 0.09 7.31
C MET A 67 1.19 0.49 5.91
N LEU A 68 2.05 1.22 5.19
CA LEU A 68 1.89 1.54 3.77
C LEU A 68 3.13 1.07 3.02
N LEU A 69 2.96 0.10 2.13
CA LEU A 69 4.01 -0.51 1.32
C LEU A 69 3.83 -0.16 -0.15
N SER A 70 4.93 0.03 -0.85
CA SER A 70 4.95 0.11 -2.30
C SER A 70 5.91 -0.90 -2.90
N PHE A 71 5.52 -1.43 -4.06
CA PHE A 71 6.27 -2.44 -4.81
C PHE A 71 6.56 -2.01 -6.25
N ALA A 72 6.11 -0.84 -6.70
CA ALA A 72 6.30 -0.32 -8.06
C ALA A 72 7.26 0.87 -8.11
N GLY A 73 7.72 1.24 -9.30
CA GLY A 73 8.53 2.44 -9.53
C GLY A 73 9.99 2.35 -9.11
N PHE A 74 10.47 1.19 -8.68
CA PHE A 74 11.89 0.93 -8.36
C PHE A 74 12.27 -0.52 -8.66
N THR A 75 13.57 -0.77 -8.79
CA THR A 75 14.15 -2.10 -8.89
C THR A 75 14.72 -2.54 -7.53
N GLY A 76 15.01 -3.83 -7.40
CA GLY A 76 15.56 -4.39 -6.16
C GLY A 76 14.49 -4.86 -5.18
N LEU A 77 14.54 -6.13 -4.84
CA LEU A 77 13.61 -6.77 -3.92
C LEU A 77 13.65 -6.17 -2.49
N PRO A 78 14.81 -5.79 -1.91
CA PRO A 78 14.85 -5.26 -0.55
C PRO A 78 14.00 -4.01 -0.33
N GLY A 79 13.85 -3.14 -1.34
CA GLY A 79 13.01 -1.95 -1.25
C GLY A 79 11.52 -2.25 -1.01
N CYS A 80 11.05 -3.44 -1.41
CA CYS A 80 9.67 -3.87 -1.14
C CYS A 80 9.35 -4.05 0.34
N PHE A 81 10.38 -4.20 1.18
CA PHE A 81 10.25 -4.39 2.63
C PHE A 81 10.59 -3.12 3.43
N ILE A 82 10.70 -1.98 2.75
CA ILE A 82 10.85 -0.66 3.37
C ILE A 82 9.51 0.07 3.26
N PRO A 83 8.73 0.16 4.33
CA PRO A 83 7.45 0.85 4.29
C PRO A 83 7.61 2.36 4.10
N ILE A 84 6.68 2.99 3.38
CA ILE A 84 6.57 4.46 3.32
C ILE A 84 6.30 5.01 4.73
N THR A 85 5.45 4.32 5.48
CA THR A 85 5.24 4.53 6.91
C THR A 85 4.77 3.22 7.55
N SER A 86 5.09 3.03 8.84
CA SER A 86 4.63 1.90 9.62
C SER A 86 4.53 2.25 11.10
N ARG A 87 3.65 1.55 11.83
CA ARG A 87 3.55 1.68 13.28
C ARG A 87 4.86 1.33 13.96
N GLY A 88 5.43 2.32 14.68
CA GLY A 88 6.66 2.13 15.44
C GLY A 88 7.91 1.81 14.61
N GLY A 89 7.90 2.09 13.30
CA GLY A 89 9.04 1.80 12.41
C GLY A 89 9.27 0.31 12.15
N VAL A 90 8.27 -0.55 12.40
CA VAL A 90 8.39 -2.00 12.16
C VAL A 90 8.60 -2.28 10.68
N LEU A 91 9.59 -3.11 10.38
CA LEU A 91 9.86 -3.60 9.03
C LEU A 91 9.14 -4.93 8.79
N PRO A 92 8.52 -5.11 7.64
CA PRO A 92 7.90 -6.37 7.26
C PRO A 92 8.95 -7.46 6.97
N ILE A 93 8.55 -8.70 7.14
CA ILE A 93 9.38 -9.88 6.94
C ILE A 93 9.07 -10.49 5.57
N ASN A 94 10.12 -10.74 4.79
CA ASN A 94 10.02 -11.50 3.55
C ASN A 94 9.89 -12.99 3.85
N VAL A 95 8.81 -13.60 3.38
CA VAL A 95 8.63 -15.05 3.45
C VAL A 95 8.55 -15.60 2.02
N GLY A 96 9.70 -16.04 1.52
CA GLY A 96 9.80 -16.81 0.27
C GLY A 96 9.92 -16.01 -1.04
N PHE A 97 9.89 -14.66 -1.04
CA PHE A 97 10.20 -13.89 -2.24
C PHE A 97 11.69 -13.91 -2.56
N VAL A 98 12.02 -14.06 -3.83
CA VAL A 98 13.39 -13.95 -4.39
C VAL A 98 13.45 -12.83 -5.44
N ALA A 99 14.66 -12.42 -5.82
CA ALA A 99 14.87 -11.28 -6.71
C ALA A 99 14.07 -11.36 -8.03
N GLY A 100 13.90 -12.55 -8.57
CA GLY A 100 13.14 -12.77 -9.82
C GLY A 100 11.64 -12.48 -9.73
N HIS A 101 11.08 -12.36 -8.52
CA HIS A 101 9.67 -11.96 -8.31
C HIS A 101 9.48 -10.45 -8.39
N LYS A 102 10.55 -9.65 -8.29
CA LYS A 102 10.49 -8.19 -8.34
C LYS A 102 10.73 -7.67 -9.75
N THR A 103 9.81 -6.84 -10.23
CA THR A 103 9.93 -6.07 -11.46
C THR A 103 9.75 -4.58 -11.17
N PRO A 104 10.12 -3.66 -12.07
CA PRO A 104 9.79 -2.24 -11.90
C PRO A 104 8.29 -1.98 -11.70
N ASN A 105 7.44 -2.85 -12.26
CA ASN A 105 5.99 -2.71 -12.25
C ASN A 105 5.30 -3.25 -10.99
N GLY A 106 6.05 -3.93 -10.11
CA GLY A 106 5.48 -4.49 -8.88
C GLY A 106 6.23 -5.72 -8.37
N LEU A 107 5.64 -6.37 -7.38
CA LEU A 107 6.08 -7.64 -6.82
C LEU A 107 5.10 -8.74 -7.25
N GLN A 108 5.61 -9.79 -7.86
CA GLN A 108 4.83 -10.90 -8.39
C GLN A 108 4.67 -11.99 -7.34
N GLY A 109 3.44 -12.32 -6.98
CA GLY A 109 3.13 -13.50 -6.17
C GLY A 109 3.43 -14.80 -6.93
N ASN A 110 3.76 -15.84 -6.20
CA ASN A 110 4.11 -17.15 -6.76
C ASN A 110 3.26 -18.32 -6.17
N GLY A 111 2.26 -18.00 -5.33
CA GLY A 111 1.42 -19.00 -4.68
C GLY A 111 2.03 -19.67 -3.45
N SER A 112 3.18 -19.17 -2.95
CA SER A 112 3.83 -19.68 -1.74
C SER A 112 4.58 -18.62 -0.94
N ALA A 113 4.80 -17.43 -1.53
CA ALA A 113 5.50 -16.34 -0.88
C ALA A 113 4.51 -15.26 -0.42
N TYR A 114 4.79 -14.67 0.72
CA TYR A 114 4.02 -13.56 1.28
C TYR A 114 4.91 -12.59 2.07
N ILE A 115 4.35 -11.46 2.42
CA ILE A 115 4.96 -10.47 3.32
C ILE A 115 4.23 -10.57 4.66
N ASP A 116 4.94 -10.96 5.72
CA ASP A 116 4.44 -10.81 7.09
C ASP A 116 4.76 -9.39 7.55
N CYS A 117 3.72 -8.60 7.84
CA CYS A 117 3.90 -7.22 8.27
C CYS A 117 4.50 -7.09 9.69
N GLY A 118 4.67 -8.18 10.42
CA GLY A 118 5.23 -8.18 11.78
C GLY A 118 4.31 -7.57 12.84
N ILE A 119 3.22 -6.94 12.42
CA ILE A 119 2.23 -6.28 13.26
C ILE A 119 0.82 -6.51 12.71
N GLY A 120 -0.16 -6.52 13.61
CA GLY A 120 -1.58 -6.62 13.31
C GLY A 120 -2.37 -5.41 13.80
N TYR A 121 -3.68 -5.44 13.70
CA TYR A 121 -4.54 -4.40 14.25
C TYR A 121 -4.41 -4.27 15.77
N LEU A 122 -4.60 -3.06 16.27
CA LEU A 122 -4.79 -2.80 17.69
C LEU A 122 -6.22 -3.17 18.11
N SER A 123 -6.40 -3.55 19.36
CA SER A 123 -7.73 -3.94 19.90
C SER A 123 -8.80 -2.86 19.76
N ASN A 124 -8.43 -1.59 19.76
CA ASN A 124 -9.32 -0.45 19.56
C ASN A 124 -9.67 -0.17 18.09
N GLN A 125 -9.03 -0.85 17.12
CA GLN A 125 -9.29 -0.65 15.69
C GLN A 125 -10.48 -1.48 15.15
N ARG A 126 -11.23 -2.18 15.99
CA ARG A 126 -12.36 -3.01 15.57
C ARG A 126 -13.34 -2.30 14.62
N ASN A 127 -13.66 -1.04 14.90
CA ASN A 127 -14.59 -0.22 14.11
C ASN A 127 -13.90 0.99 13.45
N ASN A 128 -12.57 0.96 13.41
CA ASN A 128 -11.73 2.02 12.85
C ASN A 128 -10.56 1.36 12.12
N GLN A 129 -10.81 0.81 10.93
CA GLN A 129 -9.78 0.10 10.20
C GLN A 129 -9.91 0.22 8.69
N SER A 130 -8.77 0.14 8.02
CA SER A 130 -8.66 -0.01 6.59
C SER A 130 -7.70 -1.14 6.24
N ALA A 131 -7.91 -1.77 5.09
CA ALA A 131 -6.95 -2.68 4.46
C ALA A 131 -7.15 -2.66 2.95
N GLY A 132 -6.07 -2.71 2.19
CA GLY A 132 -6.19 -2.70 0.74
C GLY A 132 -4.91 -3.01 -0.01
N VAL A 133 -5.08 -3.12 -1.31
CA VAL A 133 -4.00 -3.36 -2.27
C VAL A 133 -4.25 -2.63 -3.58
N PHE A 134 -3.19 -2.38 -4.33
CA PHE A 134 -3.26 -2.10 -5.76
C PHE A 134 -2.64 -3.29 -6.50
N GLY A 135 -3.45 -4.01 -7.28
CA GLY A 135 -3.04 -5.23 -7.97
C GLY A 135 -3.11 -5.13 -9.49
N ALA A 136 -2.33 -5.93 -10.18
CA ALA A 136 -2.32 -6.04 -11.64
C ALA A 136 -2.74 -7.43 -12.09
N GLY A 137 -3.57 -7.47 -13.13
CA GLY A 137 -4.00 -8.70 -13.78
C GLY A 137 -4.98 -9.56 -12.99
N PRO A 138 -5.57 -10.55 -13.64
CA PRO A 138 -6.46 -11.51 -12.99
C PRO A 138 -5.67 -12.49 -12.11
N ASN A 139 -6.33 -13.05 -11.10
CA ASN A 139 -5.83 -14.26 -10.44
C ASN A 139 -5.89 -15.44 -11.40
N THR A 140 -4.87 -16.29 -11.32
CA THR A 140 -4.86 -17.55 -12.05
C THR A 140 -5.43 -18.71 -11.24
N THR A 141 -5.63 -18.52 -9.94
CA THR A 141 -6.14 -19.54 -8.99
C THR A 141 -7.25 -18.94 -8.10
N SER A 142 -8.28 -19.72 -7.82
CA SER A 142 -9.44 -19.26 -7.03
C SER A 142 -9.13 -19.13 -5.54
N ASN A 143 -9.80 -18.15 -4.88
CA ASN A 143 -9.80 -17.94 -3.44
C ASN A 143 -8.43 -17.63 -2.79
N LEU A 144 -7.51 -17.00 -3.52
CA LEU A 144 -6.24 -16.55 -2.98
C LEU A 144 -6.35 -15.12 -2.45
N ALA A 145 -5.76 -14.88 -1.29
CA ALA A 145 -5.82 -13.59 -0.62
C ALA A 145 -4.70 -12.65 -1.10
N ASP A 146 -5.07 -11.42 -1.39
CA ASP A 146 -4.09 -10.37 -1.65
C ASP A 146 -3.60 -9.70 -0.37
N ILE A 147 -4.47 -9.60 0.65
CA ILE A 147 -4.15 -9.08 1.98
C ILE A 147 -5.12 -9.63 3.02
N GLY A 148 -4.63 -9.89 4.23
CA GLY A 148 -5.49 -10.29 5.35
C GLY A 148 -4.71 -10.70 6.59
N ASN A 149 -5.42 -10.79 7.73
CA ASN A 149 -4.86 -11.16 9.02
C ASN A 149 -5.28 -12.54 9.53
N ALA A 150 -6.30 -13.16 8.94
CA ALA A 150 -6.79 -14.45 9.38
C ALA A 150 -7.59 -15.19 8.31
N PHE A 151 -7.71 -16.50 8.51
CA PHE A 151 -8.54 -17.39 7.71
C PHE A 151 -9.79 -17.78 8.51
N VAL A 152 -10.99 -17.29 8.10
CA VAL A 152 -12.30 -17.73 8.63
C VAL A 152 -12.38 -17.81 10.17
N ILE A 153 -12.06 -16.71 10.83
CA ILE A 153 -12.28 -16.57 12.28
C ILE A 153 -13.01 -15.27 12.59
N THR A 154 -13.63 -15.22 13.77
CA THR A 154 -14.30 -14.01 14.27
C THR A 154 -13.38 -12.80 14.20
N GLY A 155 -13.84 -11.73 13.56
CA GLY A 155 -13.09 -10.49 13.46
C GLY A 155 -12.04 -10.41 12.34
N ALA A 156 -12.04 -11.35 11.39
CA ALA A 156 -11.11 -11.34 10.26
C ALA A 156 -11.26 -10.10 9.38
N THR A 157 -10.14 -9.64 8.84
CA THR A 157 -10.10 -8.63 7.77
C THR A 157 -9.28 -9.18 6.61
N ALA A 158 -9.90 -9.28 5.44
CA ALA A 158 -9.24 -9.82 4.26
C ALA A 158 -9.87 -9.35 2.94
N ILE A 159 -9.06 -9.27 1.90
CA ILE A 159 -9.46 -9.14 0.50
C ILE A 159 -8.98 -10.40 -0.23
N ILE A 160 -9.93 -11.17 -0.75
CA ILE A 160 -9.71 -12.45 -1.44
C ILE A 160 -10.25 -12.32 -2.85
N CYS A 161 -9.39 -12.50 -3.85
CA CYS A 161 -9.82 -12.50 -5.23
C CYS A 161 -10.28 -13.90 -5.65
N ARG A 162 -11.46 -13.98 -6.27
CA ARG A 162 -12.02 -15.22 -6.82
C ARG A 162 -11.85 -15.22 -8.34
N ASN A 163 -11.34 -16.30 -8.85
CA ASN A 163 -10.99 -16.42 -10.28
C ASN A 163 -12.18 -16.74 -11.19
N SER A 164 -13.19 -17.45 -10.67
CA SER A 164 -14.20 -18.08 -11.52
C SER A 164 -15.33 -17.17 -11.94
N ASP A 165 -15.48 -15.97 -11.36
CA ASP A 165 -16.67 -15.17 -11.51
C ASP A 165 -16.46 -13.65 -11.34
N ASP A 166 -15.24 -13.15 -11.55
CA ASP A 166 -14.85 -11.73 -11.40
C ASP A 166 -15.32 -11.13 -10.06
N ARG A 167 -15.29 -11.93 -8.98
CA ARG A 167 -15.71 -11.50 -7.66
C ARG A 167 -14.53 -11.29 -6.73
N VAL A 168 -14.65 -10.30 -5.88
CA VAL A 168 -13.79 -10.06 -4.72
C VAL A 168 -14.58 -10.42 -3.47
N ARG A 169 -14.09 -11.38 -2.71
CA ARG A 169 -14.66 -11.72 -1.40
C ARG A 169 -13.96 -10.89 -0.33
N VAL A 170 -14.73 -10.25 0.52
CA VAL A 170 -14.23 -9.28 1.49
C VAL A 170 -14.82 -9.51 2.87
N ALA A 171 -14.02 -9.28 3.91
CA ALA A 171 -14.45 -9.18 5.29
C ALA A 171 -13.68 -8.07 5.99
N SER A 172 -14.32 -7.36 6.91
CA SER A 172 -13.69 -6.35 7.76
C SER A 172 -14.22 -6.48 9.18
N SER A 173 -13.38 -6.91 10.11
CA SER A 173 -13.75 -7.23 11.51
C SER A 173 -14.99 -8.13 11.61
N SER A 174 -15.15 -9.09 10.70
CA SER A 174 -16.36 -9.92 10.62
C SER A 174 -16.02 -11.35 10.21
N THR A 175 -16.77 -12.30 10.74
CA THR A 175 -16.76 -13.69 10.28
C THR A 175 -17.49 -13.85 8.94
N ALA A 176 -18.46 -12.97 8.68
CA ALA A 176 -19.21 -12.98 7.43
C ALA A 176 -18.41 -12.33 6.31
N PHE A 177 -18.20 -13.09 5.24
CA PHE A 177 -17.65 -12.58 4.00
C PHE A 177 -18.75 -12.10 3.06
N SER A 178 -18.54 -10.96 2.43
CA SER A 178 -19.38 -10.44 1.36
C SER A 178 -18.68 -10.59 0.02
N ASP A 179 -19.42 -10.94 -1.03
CA ASP A 179 -18.91 -10.99 -2.39
C ASP A 179 -19.28 -9.72 -3.15
N VAL A 180 -18.31 -9.15 -3.86
CA VAL A 180 -18.50 -7.99 -4.74
C VAL A 180 -18.17 -8.40 -6.15
N VAL A 181 -19.06 -8.13 -7.09
CA VAL A 181 -18.73 -8.18 -8.52
C VAL A 181 -17.86 -6.96 -8.81
N ALA A 182 -16.57 -7.16 -9.02
CA ALA A 182 -15.62 -6.09 -9.24
C ALA A 182 -14.45 -6.59 -10.07
N ARG A 183 -13.87 -5.70 -10.87
CA ARG A 183 -12.61 -6.01 -11.55
C ARG A 183 -11.54 -6.36 -10.53
N VAL A 184 -10.84 -7.43 -10.83
CA VAL A 184 -9.77 -7.96 -9.98
C VAL A 184 -8.50 -7.12 -10.08
N ALA A 185 -8.29 -6.40 -11.20
CA ALA A 185 -7.18 -5.48 -11.39
C ALA A 185 -7.49 -4.08 -10.82
N GLY A 186 -6.46 -3.38 -10.38
CA GLY A 186 -6.53 -2.02 -9.87
C GLY A 186 -6.63 -1.92 -8.36
N PHE A 187 -7.16 -0.79 -7.91
CA PHE A 187 -7.32 -0.41 -6.51
C PHE A 187 -8.42 -1.22 -5.82
N ARG A 188 -8.15 -1.65 -4.60
CA ARG A 188 -9.12 -2.30 -3.71
C ARG A 188 -8.85 -1.90 -2.27
N LEU A 189 -9.89 -1.47 -1.59
CA LEU A 189 -9.85 -0.99 -0.23
C LEU A 189 -11.08 -1.46 0.54
N LEU A 190 -10.87 -1.96 1.73
CA LEU A 190 -11.86 -2.06 2.80
C LEU A 190 -11.69 -0.87 3.74
N ASN A 191 -12.79 -0.23 4.12
CA ASN A 191 -12.78 0.89 5.06
C ASN A 191 -13.97 0.78 6.02
N ARG A 192 -13.70 0.58 7.31
CA ARG A 192 -14.72 0.49 8.36
C ARG A 192 -14.59 1.66 9.31
N LEU A 193 -15.64 2.48 9.39
CA LEU A 193 -15.76 3.62 10.29
C LEU A 193 -16.85 3.42 11.36
N ALA A 194 -17.61 2.30 11.30
CA ALA A 194 -18.72 2.05 12.19
C ALA A 194 -18.82 0.57 12.57
N SER A 195 -19.52 0.30 13.68
CA SER A 195 -19.73 -1.06 14.17
C SER A 195 -20.65 -1.91 13.31
N ASN A 196 -21.54 -1.29 12.55
CA ASN A 196 -22.60 -1.96 11.79
C ASN A 196 -22.41 -1.96 10.28
N GLU A 197 -21.36 -1.32 9.78
CA GLU A 197 -21.09 -1.27 8.34
C GLU A 197 -19.60 -1.16 8.00
N TYR A 198 -19.25 -1.56 6.80
CA TYR A 198 -17.99 -1.23 6.17
C TYR A 198 -18.19 -0.96 4.68
N ARG A 199 -17.24 -0.28 4.08
CA ARG A 199 -17.24 0.09 2.67
C ARG A 199 -16.14 -0.67 1.93
N TYR A 200 -16.49 -1.17 0.75
CA TYR A 200 -15.52 -1.64 -0.24
C TYR A 200 -15.42 -0.63 -1.39
N LEU A 201 -14.21 -0.19 -1.69
CA LEU A 201 -13.91 0.60 -2.89
C LEU A 201 -13.00 -0.21 -3.81
N GLY A 202 -13.50 -0.51 -5.00
CA GLY A 202 -12.72 -1.05 -6.11
C GLY A 202 -12.29 0.06 -7.09
N ALA A 203 -11.73 -0.33 -8.22
CA ALA A 203 -11.34 0.61 -9.27
C ALA A 203 -12.52 1.48 -9.71
N GLU A 204 -13.69 0.86 -9.93
CA GLU A 204 -14.92 1.51 -10.39
C GLU A 204 -16.10 1.32 -9.43
N THR A 205 -15.92 0.54 -8.35
CA THR A 205 -17.00 0.19 -7.43
C THR A 205 -16.88 0.94 -6.11
N ASN A 206 -18.04 1.20 -5.50
CA ASN A 206 -18.15 1.77 -4.15
C ASN A 206 -19.38 1.15 -3.50
N THR A 207 -19.19 0.11 -2.68
CA THR A 207 -20.27 -0.66 -2.09
C THR A 207 -20.20 -0.56 -0.57
N VAL A 208 -21.34 -0.27 0.06
CA VAL A 208 -21.51 -0.31 1.51
C VAL A 208 -22.14 -1.63 1.91
N PHE A 209 -21.57 -2.29 2.90
CA PHE A 209 -22.10 -3.51 3.49
C PHE A 209 -22.60 -3.24 4.90
N SER A 210 -23.89 -3.47 5.13
CA SER A 210 -24.52 -3.42 6.47
C SER A 210 -24.17 -4.69 7.24
N THR A 211 -22.92 -4.81 7.68
CA THR A 211 -22.41 -5.99 8.39
C THR A 211 -21.79 -5.55 9.70
N ALA A 212 -22.34 -6.05 10.80
CA ALA A 212 -21.81 -5.77 12.12
C ALA A 212 -20.38 -6.31 12.29
N SER A 213 -19.56 -5.60 13.05
CA SER A 213 -18.28 -6.13 13.52
C SER A 213 -18.53 -7.14 14.64
N ASP A 214 -18.01 -8.33 14.53
CA ASP A 214 -18.15 -9.40 15.53
C ASP A 214 -16.88 -9.67 16.36
N GLY A 215 -15.77 -9.02 15.98
CA GLY A 215 -14.50 -9.12 16.70
C GLY A 215 -13.40 -8.30 16.04
N ILE A 216 -12.19 -8.48 16.53
CA ILE A 216 -10.95 -8.03 15.88
C ILE A 216 -9.87 -9.09 16.07
N VAL A 217 -9.14 -9.35 14.99
CA VAL A 217 -7.97 -10.22 15.01
C VAL A 217 -6.72 -9.35 15.08
N THR A 218 -5.93 -9.56 16.10
CA THR A 218 -4.69 -8.78 16.36
C THR A 218 -3.42 -9.51 15.88
N THR A 219 -3.56 -10.67 15.23
CA THR A 219 -2.42 -11.34 14.57
C THR A 219 -1.87 -10.50 13.44
N ASN A 220 -0.63 -10.79 13.06
CA ASN A 220 0.04 -10.05 12.00
C ASN A 220 -0.79 -9.99 10.72
N MET A 221 -0.77 -8.82 10.09
CA MET A 221 -1.28 -8.65 8.74
C MET A 221 -0.32 -9.29 7.75
N SER A 222 -0.84 -9.91 6.71
CA SER A 222 -0.05 -10.45 5.61
C SER A 222 -0.47 -9.82 4.29
N VAL A 223 0.50 -9.45 3.45
CA VAL A 223 0.28 -9.06 2.06
C VAL A 223 0.70 -10.21 1.16
N PHE A 224 -0.02 -10.50 0.10
CA PHE A 224 0.01 -11.70 -0.75
C PHE A 224 -0.57 -12.95 -0.09
N ALA A 225 -1.12 -12.85 1.12
CA ALA A 225 -1.72 -13.95 1.87
C ALA A 225 -2.74 -13.41 2.89
N ARG A 226 -3.33 -14.31 3.67
CA ARG A 226 -4.10 -14.01 4.87
C ARG A 226 -3.64 -14.90 6.03
N GLY A 227 -3.04 -14.28 7.05
CA GLY A 227 -2.50 -15.03 8.18
C GLY A 227 -1.46 -16.09 7.78
N GLY A 228 -0.66 -15.80 6.73
CA GLY A 228 0.39 -16.71 6.26
C GLY A 228 -0.10 -17.93 5.46
N SER A 229 -1.30 -17.86 4.84
CA SER A 229 -1.83 -18.90 4.00
C SER A 229 -2.71 -18.38 2.86
N GLY A 230 -2.96 -19.18 1.83
CA GLY A 230 -3.79 -18.81 0.67
C GLY A 230 -3.14 -17.73 -0.18
N GLU A 231 -1.87 -17.89 -0.48
CA GLU A 231 -1.00 -16.92 -1.13
C GLU A 231 -1.40 -16.67 -2.58
N THR A 232 -1.51 -15.38 -2.93
CA THR A 232 -1.87 -14.96 -4.29
C THR A 232 -0.73 -15.15 -5.28
N THR A 233 -1.09 -15.45 -6.54
CA THR A 233 -0.15 -15.48 -7.66
C THR A 233 -0.13 -14.16 -8.43
N ARG A 234 -0.83 -13.12 -7.95
CA ARG A 234 -0.96 -11.85 -8.64
C ARG A 234 0.26 -10.96 -8.44
N MET A 235 0.44 -10.02 -9.36
CA MET A 235 1.33 -8.90 -9.15
C MET A 235 0.62 -7.86 -8.28
N LEU A 236 1.25 -7.44 -7.19
CA LEU A 236 0.81 -6.29 -6.40
C LEU A 236 1.78 -5.13 -6.59
N ARG A 237 1.24 -3.92 -6.59
CA ARG A 237 1.97 -2.66 -6.72
C ARG A 237 2.03 -1.90 -5.40
N MET A 238 1.01 -2.10 -4.56
CA MET A 238 0.92 -1.57 -3.20
C MET A 238 0.20 -2.55 -2.29
N GLY A 239 0.53 -2.49 -1.00
CA GLY A 239 -0.21 -3.10 0.09
C GLY A 239 -0.29 -2.12 1.26
N PHE A 240 -1.46 -2.00 1.89
CA PHE A 240 -1.66 -1.05 2.98
C PHE A 240 -2.74 -1.50 3.94
N TRP A 241 -2.59 -1.11 5.20
CA TRP A 241 -3.61 -1.30 6.23
C TRP A 241 -3.35 -0.32 7.40
N GLY A 242 -4.35 -0.06 8.23
CA GLY A 242 -4.25 0.86 9.35
C GLY A 242 -5.61 1.26 9.90
N ASP A 243 -5.68 2.46 10.46
CA ASP A 243 -6.94 3.08 10.83
C ASP A 243 -7.82 3.31 9.61
N ALA A 244 -9.12 3.49 9.83
CA ALA A 244 -10.03 3.86 8.76
C ALA A 244 -9.61 5.20 8.12
N LEU A 245 -9.67 5.23 6.81
CA LEU A 245 -9.32 6.42 6.04
C LEU A 245 -10.45 7.45 6.12
N PRO A 246 -10.16 8.69 6.53
CA PRO A 246 -11.17 9.77 6.54
C PRO A 246 -11.72 10.05 5.13
N ASN A 247 -10.86 9.97 4.12
CA ASN A 247 -11.17 10.31 2.73
C ASN A 247 -10.82 9.16 1.77
N PRO A 248 -11.52 8.00 1.84
CA PRO A 248 -11.15 6.81 1.09
C PRO A 248 -11.25 6.97 -0.44
N VAL A 249 -12.13 7.86 -0.92
CA VAL A 249 -12.26 8.17 -2.36
C VAL A 249 -11.07 8.99 -2.85
N ALA A 250 -10.63 10.01 -2.09
CA ALA A 250 -9.45 10.78 -2.41
C ALA A 250 -8.18 9.89 -2.39
N PHE A 251 -8.08 8.95 -1.42
CA PHE A 251 -7.01 7.98 -1.39
C PHE A 251 -6.96 7.09 -2.64
N ARG A 252 -8.12 6.59 -3.10
CA ARG A 252 -8.22 5.85 -4.37
C ARG A 252 -7.71 6.68 -5.55
N THR A 253 -8.13 7.95 -5.63
CA THR A 253 -7.69 8.86 -6.69
C THR A 253 -6.18 9.04 -6.66
N ALA A 254 -5.60 9.33 -5.51
CA ALA A 254 -4.15 9.49 -5.34
C ALA A 254 -3.37 8.22 -5.74
N CYS A 255 -3.86 7.02 -5.38
CA CYS A 255 -3.26 5.76 -5.81
C CYS A 255 -3.31 5.57 -7.33
N ASN A 256 -4.43 5.88 -7.97
CA ASN A 256 -4.57 5.78 -9.43
C ASN A 256 -3.63 6.77 -10.16
N GLU A 257 -3.54 8.01 -9.67
CA GLU A 257 -2.61 9.02 -10.21
C GLU A 257 -1.15 8.53 -10.06
N LEU A 258 -0.76 8.05 -8.88
CA LEU A 258 0.57 7.49 -8.66
C LEU A 258 0.89 6.38 -9.67
N MET A 259 -0.01 5.39 -9.86
CA MET A 259 0.24 4.30 -10.81
C MET A 259 0.35 4.81 -12.25
N THR A 260 -0.46 5.81 -12.62
CA THR A 260 -0.37 6.46 -13.94
C THR A 260 0.98 7.17 -14.14
N GLU A 261 1.44 7.92 -13.13
CA GLU A 261 2.73 8.61 -13.19
C GLU A 261 3.92 7.65 -13.20
N LEU A 262 3.78 6.48 -12.57
CA LEU A 262 4.79 5.40 -12.63
C LEU A 262 4.74 4.61 -13.95
N GLY A 263 3.74 4.82 -14.80
CA GLY A 263 3.55 4.10 -16.06
C GLY A 263 3.13 2.63 -15.89
N VAL A 264 2.40 2.29 -14.84
CA VAL A 264 2.05 0.92 -14.49
C VAL A 264 0.56 0.73 -14.22
#